data_41bf882c07c2df9327e5fca17f499a4a
#
_entry.id   41bf882c07c2df9327e5fca17f499a4a
#
_cell.length_a   1.000
_cell.length_b   1.000
_cell.length_c   1.000
_cell.angle_alpha   90.00
_cell.angle_beta   90.00
_cell.angle_gamma   90.00
#
_symmetry.space_group_name_H-M   'P 1'
#
loop_
_entity.id
_entity.type
_entity.pdbx_description
1 polymer ?
#
loop_
_entity_poly.entity_id
_entity_poly.type
_entity_poly.pdbx_seq_one_letter_code
_entity_poly.pdbx_strand_id
1 'polypeptide(L)'
;MLNKNKYLSHTIRIFIGCVFIASAILKYISIDAFDIYIYEHQLFNFAITATLTRLLIATEFVLGVLLIANLCIRFTYVVTFLFLIGFTLYLCLQPLLFDVDINNCYCFGDKIMLNHTQSIIKNLVLMGLLLLVNIRFYHKRKYELAVFIVLTLSASTAFMLIDAPDYIYKKIFRTEVRINTNIYEKALHKTTKYDTFSSGYQLICLYSTKCKYCKIAAEKIDRIIKQNQLAPSHVKCIFWESSDSTEIKHFFSENKLVPLDYALFSIGEFLAITNGKMPVILFSDKGNIIRSVNYTGFSEKDITDFLRQKPAKGSVVF
;
A
#
# COMPACT_ATOMS: atom_id res chain seq x y z
N MET A 1 0.78 -14.00 47.73
CA MET A 1 0.97 -12.83 46.84
C MET A 1 1.80 -13.12 45.59
N LEU A 2 2.86 -13.90 45.61
CA LEU A 2 3.73 -14.24 44.44
C LEU A 2 2.98 -14.88 43.26
N ASN A 3 1.97 -15.70 43.52
CA ASN A 3 1.23 -16.40 42.47
C ASN A 3 0.31 -15.46 41.68
N LYS A 4 -0.34 -14.49 42.34
CA LYS A 4 -1.25 -13.53 41.71
C LYS A 4 -0.52 -12.60 40.72
N ASN A 5 0.70 -12.18 41.03
CA ASN A 5 1.53 -11.34 40.16
C ASN A 5 2.02 -12.10 38.91
N LYS A 6 2.20 -13.41 39.00
CA LYS A 6 2.59 -14.25 37.87
C LYS A 6 1.43 -14.39 36.85
N TYR A 7 0.22 -14.65 37.33
CA TYR A 7 -0.97 -14.71 36.45
C TYR A 7 -1.24 -13.38 35.78
N LEU A 8 -1.16 -12.26 36.52
CA LEU A 8 -1.33 -10.92 35.96
C LEU A 8 -0.31 -10.64 34.83
N SER A 9 0.97 -10.95 35.04
CA SER A 9 2.01 -10.79 34.01
C SER A 9 1.73 -11.66 32.78
N HIS A 10 1.21 -12.88 32.94
CA HIS A 10 0.81 -13.73 31.81
C HIS A 10 -0.35 -13.13 31.02
N THR A 11 -1.39 -12.68 31.69
CA THR A 11 -2.59 -12.10 31.05
C THR A 11 -2.23 -10.84 30.27
N ILE A 12 -1.47 -9.91 30.89
CA ILE A 12 -1.02 -8.68 30.23
C ILE A 12 -0.20 -9.00 28.98
N ARG A 13 0.74 -9.92 29.07
CA ARG A 13 1.59 -10.35 27.98
C ARG A 13 0.81 -10.92 26.80
N ILE A 14 -0.14 -11.82 27.09
CA ILE A 14 -1.01 -12.41 26.06
C ILE A 14 -1.87 -11.33 25.41
N PHE A 15 -2.43 -10.41 26.19
CA PHE A 15 -3.20 -9.28 25.68
C PHE A 15 -2.39 -8.41 24.72
N ILE A 16 -1.17 -8.00 25.10
CA ILE A 16 -0.29 -7.23 24.22
C ILE A 16 0.05 -8.01 22.96
N GLY A 17 0.36 -9.31 23.09
CA GLY A 17 0.64 -10.17 21.95
C GLY A 17 -0.55 -10.26 20.96
N CYS A 18 -1.77 -10.38 21.46
CA CYS A 18 -2.99 -10.38 20.64
C CYS A 18 -3.18 -9.04 19.91
N VAL A 19 -2.91 -7.89 20.57
CA VAL A 19 -2.99 -6.57 19.95
C VAL A 19 -1.97 -6.45 18.80
N PHE A 20 -0.73 -6.93 18.99
CA PHE A 20 0.30 -6.93 17.97
C PHE A 20 -0.08 -7.80 16.76
N ILE A 21 -0.57 -9.02 16.99
CA ILE A 21 -1.01 -9.91 15.92
C ILE A 21 -2.20 -9.29 15.17
N ALA A 22 -3.19 -8.76 15.88
CA ALA A 22 -4.34 -8.10 15.26
C ALA A 22 -3.91 -6.90 14.40
N SER A 23 -2.99 -6.07 14.91
CA SER A 23 -2.42 -4.94 14.18
C SER A 23 -1.71 -5.39 12.90
N ALA A 24 -0.86 -6.42 12.99
CA ALA A 24 -0.15 -6.98 11.83
C ALA A 24 -1.10 -7.55 10.77
N ILE A 25 -2.11 -8.32 11.18
CA ILE A 25 -3.11 -8.90 10.27
C ILE A 25 -3.92 -7.80 9.58
N LEU A 26 -4.39 -6.79 10.30
CA LEU A 26 -5.19 -5.71 9.73
C LEU A 26 -4.38 -4.86 8.73
N LYS A 27 -3.11 -4.57 9.02
CA LYS A 27 -2.20 -3.92 8.05
C LYS A 27 -1.98 -4.79 6.82
N TYR A 28 -1.84 -6.10 7.01
CA TYR A 28 -1.63 -7.02 5.89
C TYR A 28 -2.85 -7.11 4.96
N ILE A 29 -4.06 -7.11 5.51
CA ILE A 29 -5.31 -7.08 4.73
C ILE A 29 -5.43 -5.81 3.87
N SER A 30 -4.87 -4.70 4.34
CA SER A 30 -4.86 -3.39 3.66
C SER A 30 -3.46 -2.97 3.21
N ILE A 31 -2.64 -3.93 2.76
CA ILE A 31 -1.22 -3.70 2.50
C ILE A 31 -0.98 -2.67 1.41
N ASP A 32 -1.80 -2.64 0.36
CA ASP A 32 -1.69 -1.65 -0.72
C ASP A 32 -1.84 -0.22 -0.20
N ALA A 33 -2.85 0.03 0.65
CA ALA A 33 -3.07 1.34 1.26
C ALA A 33 -1.95 1.71 2.23
N PHE A 34 -1.40 0.72 2.94
CA PHE A 34 -0.28 0.92 3.85
C PHE A 34 1.04 1.19 3.09
N ASP A 35 1.28 0.51 1.96
CA ASP A 35 2.41 0.79 1.07
C ASP A 35 2.35 2.24 0.55
N ILE A 36 1.18 2.70 0.09
CA ILE A 36 0.97 4.06 -0.39
C ILE A 36 1.20 5.08 0.73
N TYR A 37 0.67 4.82 1.93
CA TYR A 37 0.85 5.69 3.10
C TYR A 37 2.32 5.88 3.45
N ILE A 38 3.13 4.81 3.50
CA ILE A 38 4.57 4.93 3.78
C ILE A 38 5.30 5.60 2.61
N TYR A 39 4.87 5.37 1.37
CA TYR A 39 5.44 6.00 0.18
C TYR A 39 5.21 7.52 0.15
N GLU A 40 4.11 8.03 0.70
CA GLU A 40 3.82 9.47 0.82
C GLU A 40 4.90 10.26 1.55
N HIS A 41 5.67 9.62 2.43
CA HIS A 41 6.76 10.27 3.16
C HIS A 41 7.97 10.60 2.28
N GLN A 42 7.99 10.14 1.04
CA GLN A 42 9.04 10.43 0.04
C GLN A 42 10.48 10.05 0.46
N LEU A 43 10.62 9.16 1.43
CA LEU A 43 11.92 8.70 1.93
C LEU A 43 12.56 7.65 1.02
N PHE A 44 11.75 6.83 0.38
CA PHE A 44 12.18 5.69 -0.42
C PHE A 44 11.36 5.56 -1.70
N ASN A 45 11.91 4.89 -2.72
CA ASN A 45 11.13 4.50 -3.88
C ASN A 45 10.10 3.41 -3.53
N PHE A 46 9.08 3.24 -4.36
CA PHE A 46 7.94 2.34 -4.08
C PHE A 46 8.37 0.89 -3.82
N ALA A 47 9.41 0.38 -4.50
CA ALA A 47 9.89 -0.99 -4.32
C ALA A 47 10.53 -1.22 -2.94
N ILE A 48 11.33 -0.26 -2.47
CA ILE A 48 11.92 -0.31 -1.12
C ILE A 48 10.81 -0.18 -0.08
N THR A 49 9.89 0.77 -0.26
CA THR A 49 8.73 0.96 0.63
C THR A 49 7.95 -0.33 0.79
N ALA A 50 7.56 -0.98 -0.30
CA ALA A 50 6.82 -2.24 -0.27
C ALA A 50 7.58 -3.39 0.41
N THR A 51 8.90 -3.40 0.37
CA THR A 51 9.72 -4.37 1.11
C THR A 51 9.75 -4.06 2.60
N LEU A 52 9.93 -2.78 2.95
CA LEU A 52 9.98 -2.32 4.35
C LEU A 52 8.65 -2.52 5.07
N THR A 53 7.53 -2.28 4.41
CA THR A 53 6.18 -2.50 4.99
C THR A 53 5.97 -3.97 5.35
N ARG A 54 6.36 -4.90 4.48
CA ARG A 54 6.27 -6.35 4.77
C ARG A 54 7.19 -6.77 5.92
N LEU A 55 8.39 -6.21 5.98
CA LEU A 55 9.31 -6.45 7.09
C LEU A 55 8.76 -5.91 8.41
N LEU A 56 8.16 -4.72 8.40
CA LEU A 56 7.55 -4.11 9.56
C LEU A 56 6.36 -4.92 10.07
N ILE A 57 5.45 -5.34 9.18
CA ILE A 57 4.31 -6.21 9.51
C ILE A 57 4.80 -7.56 10.07
N ALA A 58 5.83 -8.16 9.45
CA ALA A 58 6.42 -9.41 9.92
C ALA A 58 7.02 -9.27 11.32
N THR A 59 7.74 -8.18 11.58
CA THR A 59 8.31 -7.88 12.90
C THR A 59 7.21 -7.78 13.95
N GLU A 60 6.14 -7.04 13.65
CA GLU A 60 5.00 -6.86 14.55
C GLU A 60 4.30 -8.20 14.83
N PHE A 61 4.07 -9.00 13.79
CA PHE A 61 3.49 -10.34 13.92
C PHE A 61 4.34 -11.27 14.79
N VAL A 62 5.65 -11.34 14.51
CA VAL A 62 6.59 -12.19 15.26
C VAL A 62 6.69 -11.76 16.72
N LEU A 63 6.76 -10.46 17.02
CA LEU A 63 6.73 -9.96 18.40
C LEU A 63 5.45 -10.41 19.11
N GLY A 64 4.30 -10.32 18.46
CA GLY A 64 3.03 -10.79 19.01
C GLY A 64 3.04 -12.29 19.32
N VAL A 65 3.51 -13.12 18.38
CA VAL A 65 3.65 -14.58 18.56
C VAL A 65 4.61 -14.92 19.69
N LEU A 66 5.79 -14.30 19.74
CA LEU A 66 6.77 -14.55 20.80
C LEU A 66 6.28 -14.14 22.18
N LEU A 67 5.52 -13.05 22.27
CA LEU A 67 4.85 -12.64 23.52
C LEU A 67 3.84 -13.71 23.97
N ILE A 68 2.98 -14.20 23.10
CA ILE A 68 1.98 -15.23 23.45
C ILE A 68 2.67 -16.55 23.80
N ALA A 69 3.59 -17.01 22.95
CA ALA A 69 4.29 -18.28 23.12
C ALA A 69 5.28 -18.31 24.30
N ASN A 70 5.53 -17.17 24.93
CA ASN A 70 6.52 -17.06 26.02
C ASN A 70 7.94 -17.49 25.61
N LEU A 71 8.32 -17.21 24.40
CA LEU A 71 9.65 -17.53 23.88
C LEU A 71 10.53 -16.30 23.93
N CYS A 72 11.81 -16.47 24.31
CA CYS A 72 12.82 -15.41 24.34
C CYS A 72 12.33 -14.13 25.06
N ILE A 73 11.55 -14.28 26.13
CA ILE A 73 10.69 -13.22 26.66
C ILE A 73 11.45 -11.94 27.08
N ARG A 74 12.67 -12.05 27.61
CA ARG A 74 13.46 -10.87 27.99
C ARG A 74 13.84 -10.03 26.77
N PHE A 75 14.30 -10.71 25.73
CA PHE A 75 14.64 -10.07 24.46
C PHE A 75 13.39 -9.49 23.79
N THR A 76 12.33 -10.28 23.66
CA THR A 76 11.04 -9.87 23.08
C THR A 76 10.46 -8.66 23.81
N TYR A 77 10.53 -8.65 25.14
CA TYR A 77 10.09 -7.50 25.96
C TYR A 77 10.83 -6.22 25.59
N VAL A 78 12.16 -6.25 25.57
CA VAL A 78 12.99 -5.08 25.24
C VAL A 78 12.71 -4.62 23.81
N VAL A 79 12.66 -5.54 22.84
CA VAL A 79 12.40 -5.19 21.44
C VAL A 79 10.99 -4.62 21.27
N THR A 80 9.98 -5.20 21.91
CA THR A 80 8.61 -4.67 21.88
C THR A 80 8.53 -3.27 22.47
N PHE A 81 9.23 -3.04 23.57
CA PHE A 81 9.27 -1.72 24.22
C PHE A 81 9.96 -0.68 23.33
N LEU A 82 11.09 -1.02 22.72
CA LEU A 82 11.81 -0.16 21.77
C LEU A 82 10.98 0.09 20.50
N PHE A 83 10.26 -0.92 20.01
CA PHE A 83 9.37 -0.80 18.87
C PHE A 83 8.22 0.20 19.14
N LEU A 84 7.60 0.12 20.33
CA LEU A 84 6.55 1.06 20.74
C LEU A 84 7.09 2.48 20.91
N ILE A 85 8.30 2.65 21.49
CA ILE A 85 8.95 3.96 21.59
C ILE A 85 9.24 4.52 20.20
N GLY A 86 9.88 3.76 19.33
CA GLY A 86 10.23 4.19 17.97
C GLY A 86 9.00 4.60 17.17
N PHE A 87 7.92 3.81 17.27
CA PHE A 87 6.67 4.12 16.59
C PHE A 87 5.97 5.35 17.16
N THR A 88 6.00 5.53 18.49
CA THR A 88 5.46 6.74 19.15
C THR A 88 6.25 7.98 18.77
N LEU A 89 7.57 7.88 18.75
CA LEU A 89 8.45 8.97 18.33
C LEU A 89 8.19 9.35 16.87
N TYR A 90 8.06 8.35 15.97
CA TYR A 90 7.68 8.56 14.59
C TYR A 90 6.35 9.33 14.47
N LEU A 91 5.30 8.93 15.19
CA LEU A 91 4.01 9.62 15.20
C LEU A 91 4.11 11.05 15.71
N CYS A 92 4.95 11.32 16.70
CA CYS A 92 5.17 12.68 17.21
C CYS A 92 5.92 13.57 16.21
N LEU A 93 6.88 13.01 15.47
CA LEU A 93 7.70 13.73 14.50
C LEU A 93 7.01 13.91 13.13
N GLN A 94 6.11 13.00 12.79
CA GLN A 94 5.46 12.99 11.47
C GLN A 94 4.78 14.31 11.09
N PRO A 95 3.97 14.96 11.95
CA PRO A 95 3.33 16.23 11.61
C PRO A 95 4.32 17.40 11.47
N LEU A 96 5.55 17.25 12.00
CA LEU A 96 6.59 18.28 11.95
C LEU A 96 7.49 18.12 10.71
N LEU A 97 7.64 16.90 10.21
CA LEU A 97 8.61 16.57 9.15
C LEU A 97 7.95 16.31 7.80
N PHE A 98 6.68 15.92 7.79
CA PHE A 98 5.99 15.47 6.59
C PHE A 98 4.62 16.12 6.47
N ASP A 99 4.27 16.56 5.26
CA ASP A 99 2.91 17.05 4.94
C ASP A 99 2.01 15.85 4.56
N VAL A 100 1.71 15.02 5.56
CA VAL A 100 0.92 13.80 5.41
C VAL A 100 -0.36 13.90 6.22
N ASP A 101 -1.41 13.19 5.77
CA ASP A 101 -2.70 13.16 6.47
C ASP A 101 -2.57 12.56 7.88
N ILE A 102 -2.89 13.37 8.88
CA ILE A 102 -2.86 12.99 10.30
C ILE A 102 -4.14 12.28 10.79
N ASN A 103 -5.15 12.15 9.93
CA ASN A 103 -6.44 11.57 10.33
C ASN A 103 -6.40 10.04 10.46
N ASN A 104 -5.47 9.37 9.77
CA ASN A 104 -5.26 7.93 9.91
C ASN A 104 -3.75 7.63 9.97
N CYS A 105 -3.30 7.00 11.04
CA CYS A 105 -1.91 6.56 11.20
C CYS A 105 -1.63 5.18 10.59
N TYR A 106 -2.63 4.52 10.03
CA TYR A 106 -2.57 3.14 9.53
C TYR A 106 -2.03 2.10 10.53
N CYS A 107 -2.10 2.41 11.83
CA CYS A 107 -1.65 1.50 12.89
C CYS A 107 -2.41 0.16 12.91
N PHE A 108 -3.66 0.17 12.47
CA PHE A 108 -4.51 -1.01 12.24
C PHE A 108 -5.01 -1.07 10.79
N GLY A 109 -4.18 -0.62 9.82
CA GLY A 109 -4.55 -0.58 8.41
C GLY A 109 -5.66 0.45 8.11
N ASP A 110 -6.43 0.20 7.05
CA ASP A 110 -7.56 1.03 6.61
C ASP A 110 -8.89 0.68 7.31
N LYS A 111 -8.96 -0.47 7.99
CA LYS A 111 -10.20 -0.98 8.60
C LYS A 111 -10.55 -0.31 9.92
N ILE A 112 -9.55 0.06 10.71
CA ILE A 112 -9.72 0.75 11.97
C ILE A 112 -8.91 2.04 11.90
N MET A 113 -9.60 3.12 11.56
CA MET A 113 -8.97 4.44 11.45
C MET A 113 -8.71 5.01 12.84
N LEU A 114 -7.45 5.11 13.20
CA LEU A 114 -7.00 5.80 14.41
C LEU A 114 -6.26 7.06 14.00
N ASN A 115 -6.61 8.19 14.62
CA ASN A 115 -5.84 9.40 14.46
C ASN A 115 -4.52 9.33 15.25
N HIS A 116 -3.61 10.28 15.03
CA HIS A 116 -2.31 10.33 15.68
C HIS A 116 -2.40 10.29 17.21
N THR A 117 -3.28 11.09 17.78
CA THR A 117 -3.46 11.19 19.25
C THR A 117 -3.93 9.87 19.84
N GLN A 118 -4.91 9.22 19.23
CA GLN A 118 -5.42 7.91 19.67
C GLN A 118 -4.33 6.85 19.61
N SER A 119 -3.50 6.88 18.57
CA SER A 119 -2.40 5.93 18.39
C SER A 119 -1.28 6.13 19.37
N ILE A 120 -0.93 7.37 19.72
CA ILE A 120 0.01 7.70 20.76
C ILE A 120 -0.51 7.23 22.12
N ILE A 121 -1.77 7.51 22.47
CA ILE A 121 -2.39 7.04 23.71
C ILE A 121 -2.36 5.52 23.79
N LYS A 122 -2.75 4.82 22.72
CA LYS A 122 -2.69 3.35 22.64
C LYS A 122 -1.26 2.85 22.94
N ASN A 123 -0.24 3.41 22.31
CA ASN A 123 1.14 3.01 22.52
C ASN A 123 1.62 3.27 23.95
N LEU A 124 1.26 4.42 24.54
CA LEU A 124 1.58 4.74 25.94
C LEU A 124 0.91 3.75 26.91
N VAL A 125 -0.34 3.38 26.66
CA VAL A 125 -1.04 2.36 27.44
C VAL A 125 -0.34 1.01 27.34
N LEU A 126 0.02 0.57 26.12
CA LEU A 126 0.74 -0.69 25.90
C LEU A 126 2.12 -0.69 26.57
N MET A 127 2.86 0.43 26.52
CA MET A 127 4.13 0.59 27.26
C MET A 127 3.93 0.51 28.76
N GLY A 128 2.92 1.20 29.31
CA GLY A 128 2.56 1.12 30.72
C GLY A 128 2.21 -0.29 31.16
N LEU A 129 1.41 -1.01 30.38
CA LEU A 129 1.09 -2.43 30.63
C LEU A 129 2.34 -3.31 30.55
N LEU A 130 3.23 -3.04 29.60
CA LEU A 130 4.49 -3.79 29.46
C LEU A 130 5.36 -3.63 30.70
N LEU A 131 5.45 -2.43 31.29
CA LEU A 131 6.21 -2.17 32.53
C LEU A 131 5.67 -2.97 33.74
N LEU A 132 4.39 -3.36 33.73
CA LEU A 132 3.80 -4.19 34.77
C LEU A 132 4.18 -5.68 34.63
N VAL A 133 4.72 -6.10 33.47
CA VAL A 133 5.18 -7.47 33.25
C VAL A 133 6.49 -7.72 34.00
N ASN A 134 6.49 -8.62 34.96
CA ASN A 134 7.67 -8.93 35.73
C ASN A 134 8.60 -9.91 34.97
N ILE A 135 9.62 -9.36 34.31
CA ILE A 135 10.60 -10.11 33.51
C ILE A 135 11.62 -10.92 34.34
N ARG A 136 11.69 -10.70 35.67
CA ARG A 136 12.62 -11.43 36.56
C ARG A 136 12.32 -12.91 36.65
N PHE A 137 11.09 -13.32 36.34
CA PHE A 137 10.67 -14.75 36.34
C PHE A 137 11.17 -15.54 35.13
N TYR A 138 11.83 -14.89 34.15
CA TYR A 138 12.18 -15.51 32.88
C TYR A 138 13.71 -15.64 32.71
N HIS A 139 14.16 -16.82 32.28
CA HIS A 139 15.58 -17.06 32.02
C HIS A 139 16.02 -16.53 30.67
N LYS A 140 17.24 -15.98 30.58
CA LYS A 140 17.89 -15.59 29.33
C LYS A 140 18.32 -16.84 28.56
N ARG A 141 17.99 -16.95 27.28
CA ARG A 141 18.44 -18.03 26.40
C ARG A 141 19.59 -17.55 25.50
N LYS A 142 20.49 -18.46 25.09
CA LYS A 142 21.69 -18.14 24.31
C LYS A 142 21.25 -17.78 22.91
N TYR A 143 20.54 -17.75 22.17
CA TYR A 143 20.27 -17.47 20.75
C TYR A 143 18.99 -16.64 20.52
N GLU A 144 18.59 -15.83 21.48
CA GLU A 144 17.33 -15.07 21.38
C GLU A 144 17.29 -14.16 20.16
N LEU A 145 18.37 -13.45 19.88
CA LEU A 145 18.49 -12.58 18.70
C LEU A 145 18.42 -13.38 17.39
N ALA A 146 19.14 -14.51 17.32
CA ALA A 146 19.15 -15.34 16.11
C ALA A 146 17.75 -15.93 15.82
N VAL A 147 17.05 -16.42 16.86
CA VAL A 147 15.68 -16.90 16.74
C VAL A 147 14.74 -15.79 16.24
N PHE A 148 14.85 -14.59 16.81
CA PHE A 148 14.05 -13.44 16.37
C PHE A 148 14.32 -13.08 14.91
N ILE A 149 15.60 -12.98 14.49
CA ILE A 149 15.95 -12.66 13.11
C ILE A 149 15.43 -13.73 12.15
N VAL A 150 15.64 -15.00 12.44
CA VAL A 150 15.18 -16.10 11.58
C VAL A 150 13.64 -16.09 11.45
N LEU A 151 12.91 -15.93 12.55
CA LEU A 151 11.46 -15.87 12.52
C LEU A 151 10.94 -14.64 11.76
N THR A 152 11.57 -13.47 11.95
CA THR A 152 11.17 -12.25 11.25
C THR A 152 11.44 -12.35 9.75
N LEU A 153 12.61 -12.86 9.34
CA LEU A 153 12.94 -13.05 7.94
C LEU A 153 12.04 -14.11 7.28
N SER A 154 11.75 -15.22 7.97
CA SER A 154 10.86 -16.26 7.45
C SER A 154 9.42 -15.75 7.31
N ALA A 155 8.91 -15.00 8.29
CA ALA A 155 7.59 -14.38 8.21
C ALA A 155 7.53 -13.31 7.10
N SER A 156 8.56 -12.47 6.96
CA SER A 156 8.65 -11.48 5.89
C SER A 156 8.67 -12.14 4.51
N THR A 157 9.44 -13.22 4.36
CA THR A 157 9.46 -14.01 3.12
C THR A 157 8.10 -14.64 2.82
N ALA A 158 7.42 -15.17 3.84
CA ALA A 158 6.08 -15.72 3.68
C ALA A 158 5.08 -14.64 3.22
N PHE A 159 5.08 -13.46 3.83
CA PHE A 159 4.23 -12.36 3.41
C PHE A 159 4.56 -11.86 1.98
N MET A 160 5.84 -11.85 1.60
CA MET A 160 6.24 -11.54 0.22
C MET A 160 5.81 -12.59 -0.80
N LEU A 161 5.68 -13.86 -0.41
CA LEU A 161 5.23 -14.93 -1.31
C LEU A 161 3.71 -14.96 -1.46
N ILE A 162 2.97 -14.66 -0.40
CA ILE A 162 1.50 -14.67 -0.41
C ILE A 162 0.98 -13.43 -1.15
N ASP A 163 1.54 -12.26 -0.84
CA ASP A 163 1.18 -10.98 -1.47
C ASP A 163 2.45 -10.27 -1.94
N ALA A 164 2.89 -10.70 -3.14
CA ALA A 164 4.15 -10.23 -3.70
C ALA A 164 4.06 -8.73 -4.06
N PRO A 165 5.07 -7.92 -3.68
CA PRO A 165 5.16 -6.55 -4.15
C PRO A 165 5.12 -6.48 -5.68
N ASP A 166 4.55 -5.41 -6.24
CA ASP A 166 4.35 -5.27 -7.70
C ASP A 166 5.60 -5.56 -8.54
N TYR A 167 6.79 -5.18 -8.06
CA TYR A 167 8.04 -5.41 -8.78
C TYR A 167 8.44 -6.90 -8.84
N ILE A 168 8.00 -7.71 -7.88
CA ILE A 168 8.15 -9.17 -7.88
C ILE A 168 6.99 -9.79 -8.66
N TYR A 169 5.74 -9.33 -8.37
CA TYR A 169 4.52 -9.84 -8.97
C TYR A 169 4.57 -9.82 -10.49
N LYS A 170 4.98 -8.69 -11.10
CA LYS A 170 5.10 -8.56 -12.56
C LYS A 170 6.16 -9.47 -13.21
N LYS A 171 7.14 -9.97 -12.43
CA LYS A 171 8.15 -10.93 -12.93
C LYS A 171 7.66 -12.36 -12.91
N ILE A 172 6.75 -12.69 -11.99
CA ILE A 172 6.27 -14.05 -11.75
C ILE A 172 4.93 -14.27 -12.46
N PHE A 173 4.05 -13.27 -12.44
CA PHE A 173 2.70 -13.35 -12.95
C PHE A 173 2.51 -12.47 -14.19
N ARG A 174 1.63 -12.93 -15.07
CA ARG A 174 1.25 -12.15 -16.26
C ARG A 174 0.32 -11.01 -15.82
N THR A 175 0.81 -9.77 -15.87
CA THR A 175 0.08 -8.57 -15.49
C THR A 175 -0.52 -7.82 -16.68
N GLU A 176 -0.18 -8.24 -17.89
CA GLU A 176 -0.72 -7.67 -19.11
C GLU A 176 -2.21 -8.03 -19.26
N VAL A 177 -2.99 -7.03 -19.60
CA VAL A 177 -4.42 -7.15 -19.84
C VAL A 177 -4.66 -7.03 -21.34
N ARG A 178 -5.21 -8.06 -21.97
CA ARG A 178 -5.62 -7.93 -23.38
C ARG A 178 -6.82 -7.00 -23.44
N ILE A 179 -6.73 -5.98 -24.26
CA ILE A 179 -7.82 -5.03 -24.53
C ILE A 179 -8.23 -5.11 -25.99
N ASN A 180 -9.44 -4.65 -26.28
CA ASN A 180 -9.91 -4.50 -27.66
C ASN A 180 -9.59 -3.08 -28.15
N THR A 181 -8.45 -2.93 -28.83
CA THR A 181 -7.98 -1.65 -29.36
C THR A 181 -8.90 -1.04 -30.40
N ASN A 182 -9.52 -1.89 -31.25
CA ASN A 182 -10.46 -1.41 -32.28
C ASN A 182 -11.71 -0.76 -31.68
N ILE A 183 -12.24 -1.34 -30.58
CA ILE A 183 -13.40 -0.74 -29.89
C ILE A 183 -12.95 0.52 -29.13
N TYR A 184 -11.75 0.50 -28.53
CA TYR A 184 -11.18 1.65 -27.86
C TYR A 184 -11.04 2.86 -28.78
N GLU A 185 -10.43 2.68 -29.95
CA GLU A 185 -10.27 3.74 -30.95
C GLU A 185 -11.62 4.30 -31.42
N LYS A 186 -12.57 3.41 -31.76
CA LYS A 186 -13.93 3.82 -32.17
C LYS A 186 -14.67 4.60 -31.09
N ALA A 187 -14.54 4.16 -29.82
CA ALA A 187 -15.18 4.85 -28.69
C ALA A 187 -14.51 6.21 -28.43
N LEU A 188 -13.19 6.29 -28.55
CA LEU A 188 -12.45 7.53 -28.35
C LEU A 188 -12.79 8.56 -29.44
N HIS A 189 -12.91 8.15 -30.72
CA HIS A 189 -13.30 9.01 -31.82
C HIS A 189 -14.72 9.61 -31.68
N LYS A 190 -15.61 8.98 -30.90
CA LYS A 190 -16.94 9.53 -30.61
C LYS A 190 -16.88 10.65 -29.55
N THR A 191 -15.80 10.75 -28.80
CA THR A 191 -15.65 11.77 -27.75
C THR A 191 -15.11 13.08 -28.33
N THR A 192 -15.51 14.20 -27.74
CA THR A 192 -14.97 15.52 -28.07
C THR A 192 -13.51 15.72 -27.61
N LYS A 193 -12.93 14.72 -26.92
CA LYS A 193 -11.60 14.78 -26.30
C LYS A 193 -10.57 13.94 -27.04
N TYR A 194 -10.84 13.49 -28.26
CA TYR A 194 -9.92 12.65 -29.04
C TYR A 194 -8.51 13.22 -29.08
N ASP A 195 -8.34 14.49 -29.45
CA ASP A 195 -7.02 15.13 -29.57
C ASP A 195 -6.26 15.17 -28.24
N THR A 196 -7.00 15.33 -27.13
CA THR A 196 -6.41 15.34 -25.79
C THR A 196 -5.87 13.98 -25.38
N PHE A 197 -6.54 12.89 -25.77
CA PHE A 197 -6.17 11.51 -25.45
C PHE A 197 -5.19 10.90 -26.45
N SER A 198 -4.99 11.53 -27.60
CA SER A 198 -4.06 11.08 -28.66
C SER A 198 -2.77 11.89 -28.72
N SER A 199 -2.50 12.78 -27.75
CA SER A 199 -1.34 13.66 -27.75
C SER A 199 -0.16 13.09 -26.97
N GLY A 200 0.94 12.74 -27.65
CA GLY A 200 2.20 12.35 -27.01
C GLY A 200 2.13 11.10 -26.12
N TYR A 201 3.06 11.01 -25.16
CA TYR A 201 3.13 9.91 -24.20
C TYR A 201 2.16 10.14 -23.04
N GLN A 202 1.22 9.23 -22.85
CA GLN A 202 0.15 9.34 -21.85
C GLN A 202 -0.14 8.02 -21.16
N LEU A 203 -0.54 8.10 -19.90
CA LEU A 203 -1.19 7.02 -19.18
C LEU A 203 -2.71 7.21 -19.25
N ILE A 204 -3.40 6.24 -19.79
CA ILE A 204 -4.86 6.26 -19.88
C ILE A 204 -5.41 5.18 -18.96
N CYS A 205 -6.13 5.61 -17.93
CA CYS A 205 -6.59 4.78 -16.83
C CYS A 205 -8.08 4.52 -16.97
N LEU A 206 -8.47 3.27 -17.21
CA LEU A 206 -9.87 2.86 -17.24
C LEU A 206 -10.30 2.46 -15.83
N TYR A 207 -11.16 3.29 -15.22
CA TYR A 207 -11.58 3.18 -13.83
C TYR A 207 -13.10 3.07 -13.67
N SER A 208 -13.50 2.50 -12.54
CA SER A 208 -14.86 2.61 -12.01
C SER A 208 -14.79 3.32 -10.65
N THR A 209 -15.71 4.24 -10.41
CA THR A 209 -15.79 4.98 -9.14
C THR A 209 -16.04 4.08 -7.94
N LYS A 210 -16.69 2.93 -8.12
CA LYS A 210 -17.03 1.95 -7.08
C LYS A 210 -16.01 0.82 -6.92
N CYS A 211 -14.97 0.78 -7.75
CA CYS A 211 -13.97 -0.28 -7.74
C CYS A 211 -12.83 0.03 -6.75
N LYS A 212 -12.66 -0.82 -5.73
CA LYS A 212 -11.59 -0.69 -4.74
C LYS A 212 -10.19 -0.62 -5.38
N TYR A 213 -9.90 -1.52 -6.31
CA TYR A 213 -8.58 -1.57 -6.96
C TYR A 213 -8.34 -0.40 -7.91
N CYS A 214 -9.40 0.23 -8.43
CA CYS A 214 -9.30 1.45 -9.21
C CYS A 214 -8.87 2.63 -8.33
N LYS A 215 -9.41 2.74 -7.11
CA LYS A 215 -8.98 3.73 -6.12
C LYS A 215 -7.51 3.56 -5.78
N ILE A 216 -7.08 2.35 -5.45
CA ILE A 216 -5.67 2.01 -5.13
C ILE A 216 -4.74 2.38 -6.31
N ALA A 217 -5.12 2.00 -7.55
CA ALA A 217 -4.33 2.34 -8.73
C ALA A 217 -4.22 3.85 -8.96
N ALA A 218 -5.33 4.58 -8.77
CA ALA A 218 -5.36 6.04 -8.92
C ALA A 218 -4.47 6.73 -7.87
N GLU A 219 -4.57 6.33 -6.61
CA GLU A 219 -3.71 6.83 -5.53
C GLU A 219 -2.24 6.56 -5.81
N LYS A 220 -1.89 5.33 -6.19
CA LYS A 220 -0.52 4.94 -6.52
C LYS A 220 0.04 5.79 -7.66
N ILE A 221 -0.71 6.00 -8.75
CA ILE A 221 -0.28 6.81 -9.88
C ILE A 221 -0.13 8.28 -9.47
N ASP A 222 -1.08 8.83 -8.73
CA ASP A 222 -1.03 10.22 -8.24
C ASP A 222 0.23 10.46 -7.38
N ARG A 223 0.55 9.54 -6.47
CA ARG A 223 1.75 9.64 -5.62
C ARG A 223 3.04 9.55 -6.45
N ILE A 224 3.10 8.63 -7.42
CA ILE A 224 4.26 8.52 -8.32
C ILE A 224 4.46 9.82 -9.12
N ILE A 225 3.37 10.42 -9.63
CA ILE A 225 3.43 11.67 -10.38
C ILE A 225 3.95 12.80 -9.51
N LYS A 226 3.37 13.00 -8.32
CA LYS A 226 3.77 14.04 -7.37
C LYS A 226 5.23 13.89 -6.95
N GLN A 227 5.64 12.69 -6.54
CA GLN A 227 6.99 12.42 -6.04
C GLN A 227 8.07 12.61 -7.11
N ASN A 228 7.75 12.25 -8.35
CA ASN A 228 8.69 12.38 -9.46
C ASN A 228 8.55 13.69 -10.25
N GLN A 229 7.72 14.63 -9.76
CA GLN A 229 7.47 15.93 -10.40
C GLN A 229 7.04 15.80 -11.88
N LEU A 230 6.22 14.79 -12.17
CA LEU A 230 5.67 14.57 -13.50
C LEU A 230 4.43 15.44 -13.71
N ALA A 231 4.18 15.89 -14.95
CA ALA A 231 3.00 16.69 -15.23
C ALA A 231 1.72 15.85 -15.16
N PRO A 232 0.72 16.23 -14.34
CA PRO A 232 -0.56 15.51 -14.25
C PRO A 232 -1.30 15.43 -15.59
N SER A 233 -1.03 16.37 -16.51
CA SER A 233 -1.60 16.40 -17.86
C SER A 233 -1.29 15.16 -18.70
N HIS A 234 -0.25 14.40 -18.37
CA HIS A 234 0.08 13.13 -19.02
C HIS A 234 -0.80 11.95 -18.55
N VAL A 235 -1.66 12.14 -17.56
CA VAL A 235 -2.55 11.09 -17.09
C VAL A 235 -3.99 11.46 -17.39
N LYS A 236 -4.71 10.54 -18.01
CA LYS A 236 -6.10 10.68 -18.40
C LYS A 236 -6.92 9.53 -17.83
N CYS A 237 -8.18 9.79 -17.52
CA CYS A 237 -9.08 8.77 -17.01
C CYS A 237 -10.23 8.50 -17.98
N ILE A 238 -10.70 7.26 -18.03
CA ILE A 238 -11.92 6.87 -18.72
C ILE A 238 -12.83 6.19 -17.72
N PHE A 239 -14.05 6.71 -17.58
CA PHE A 239 -15.11 6.12 -16.77
C PHE A 239 -16.27 5.71 -17.69
N TRP A 240 -17.19 4.88 -17.22
CA TRP A 240 -18.41 4.60 -17.97
C TRP A 240 -19.50 5.64 -17.69
N GLU A 241 -20.42 5.83 -18.61
CA GLU A 241 -21.45 6.88 -18.57
C GLU A 241 -22.43 6.80 -17.38
N SER A 242 -22.54 5.65 -16.69
CA SER A 242 -23.32 5.53 -15.47
C SER A 242 -22.68 6.22 -14.27
N SER A 243 -21.43 6.68 -14.39
CA SER A 243 -20.76 7.46 -13.37
C SER A 243 -21.21 8.92 -13.48
N ASP A 244 -22.05 9.36 -12.56
CA ASP A 244 -22.42 10.77 -12.47
C ASP A 244 -21.18 11.66 -12.30
N SER A 245 -21.20 12.87 -12.85
CA SER A 245 -20.12 13.84 -12.66
C SER A 245 -19.82 14.12 -11.19
N THR A 246 -20.84 14.01 -10.33
CA THR A 246 -20.71 14.11 -8.88
C THR A 246 -19.95 12.93 -8.28
N GLU A 247 -20.22 11.70 -8.74
CA GLU A 247 -19.47 10.51 -8.29
C GLU A 247 -17.99 10.57 -8.72
N ILE A 248 -17.71 11.09 -9.92
CA ILE A 248 -16.33 11.25 -10.40
C ILE A 248 -15.59 12.32 -9.59
N LYS A 249 -16.23 13.46 -9.32
CA LYS A 249 -15.66 14.49 -8.44
C LYS A 249 -15.39 13.93 -7.04
N HIS A 250 -16.34 13.15 -6.50
CA HIS A 250 -16.19 12.48 -5.21
C HIS A 250 -15.04 11.47 -5.22
N PHE A 251 -14.87 10.71 -6.31
CA PHE A 251 -13.75 9.78 -6.49
C PHE A 251 -12.39 10.49 -6.35
N PHE A 252 -12.21 11.68 -6.96
CA PHE A 252 -10.98 12.45 -6.83
C PHE A 252 -10.84 13.10 -5.44
N SER A 253 -11.89 13.69 -4.90
CA SER A 253 -11.85 14.42 -3.62
C SER A 253 -11.70 13.48 -2.41
N GLU A 254 -12.44 12.38 -2.38
CA GLU A 254 -12.37 11.38 -1.28
C GLU A 254 -10.95 10.80 -1.13
N ASN A 255 -10.29 10.54 -2.26
CA ASN A 255 -8.96 9.96 -2.28
C ASN A 255 -7.84 11.03 -2.35
N LYS A 256 -8.17 12.32 -2.18
CA LYS A 256 -7.24 13.47 -2.23
C LYS A 256 -6.36 13.49 -3.48
N LEU A 257 -6.93 13.05 -4.60
CA LEU A 257 -6.24 13.00 -5.89
C LEU A 257 -6.31 14.35 -6.60
N VAL A 258 -5.30 14.65 -7.40
CA VAL A 258 -5.39 15.78 -8.34
C VAL A 258 -6.48 15.47 -9.37
N PRO A 259 -7.44 16.38 -9.61
CA PRO A 259 -8.41 16.21 -10.66
C PRO A 259 -7.73 16.03 -12.02
N LEU A 260 -8.03 14.93 -12.69
CA LEU A 260 -7.46 14.60 -14.00
C LEU A 260 -8.50 14.78 -15.09
N ASP A 261 -8.07 15.03 -16.31
CA ASP A 261 -8.94 14.99 -17.47
C ASP A 261 -9.55 13.61 -17.65
N TYR A 262 -10.85 13.55 -17.92
CA TYR A 262 -11.53 12.28 -18.13
C TYR A 262 -12.48 12.31 -19.32
N ALA A 263 -12.70 11.14 -19.91
CA ALA A 263 -13.74 10.86 -20.88
C ALA A 263 -14.74 9.84 -20.32
N LEU A 264 -15.94 9.82 -20.89
CA LEU A 264 -16.98 8.85 -20.55
C LEU A 264 -17.22 7.94 -21.76
N PHE A 265 -17.22 6.63 -21.52
CA PHE A 265 -17.59 5.63 -22.50
C PHE A 265 -18.91 4.95 -22.07
N SER A 266 -19.70 4.47 -23.02
CA SER A 266 -20.84 3.63 -22.67
C SER A 266 -20.40 2.37 -21.93
N ILE A 267 -21.24 1.84 -21.03
CA ILE A 267 -20.92 0.66 -20.25
C ILE A 267 -20.57 -0.54 -21.14
N GLY A 268 -21.25 -0.69 -22.30
CA GLY A 268 -20.99 -1.74 -23.25
C GLY A 268 -19.60 -1.61 -23.90
N GLU A 269 -19.22 -0.40 -24.34
CA GLU A 269 -17.89 -0.13 -24.88
C GLU A 269 -16.80 -0.34 -23.83
N PHE A 270 -17.00 0.18 -22.62
CA PHE A 270 -16.04 0.05 -21.53
C PHE A 270 -15.77 -1.43 -21.19
N LEU A 271 -16.81 -2.24 -21.02
CA LEU A 271 -16.67 -3.66 -20.73
C LEU A 271 -16.08 -4.45 -21.91
N ALA A 272 -16.44 -4.11 -23.14
CA ALA A 272 -15.89 -4.74 -24.33
C ALA A 272 -14.40 -4.41 -24.54
N ILE A 273 -13.96 -3.21 -24.18
CA ILE A 273 -12.55 -2.80 -24.22
C ILE A 273 -11.75 -3.57 -23.17
N THR A 274 -12.24 -3.59 -21.93
CA THR A 274 -11.51 -4.14 -20.79
C THR A 274 -11.67 -5.65 -20.61
N ASN A 275 -12.56 -6.29 -21.39
CA ASN A 275 -12.99 -7.68 -21.14
C ASN A 275 -13.48 -7.89 -19.71
N GLY A 276 -14.16 -6.89 -19.11
CA GLY A 276 -14.67 -6.90 -17.76
C GLY A 276 -13.61 -6.79 -16.65
N LYS A 277 -12.35 -6.56 -16.99
CA LYS A 277 -11.26 -6.39 -16.01
C LYS A 277 -11.10 -4.92 -15.65
N MET A 278 -10.90 -4.65 -14.37
CA MET A 278 -10.67 -3.30 -13.81
C MET A 278 -9.71 -3.35 -12.62
N PRO A 279 -8.85 -2.35 -12.46
CA PRO A 279 -8.51 -1.28 -13.39
C PRO A 279 -7.65 -1.76 -14.57
N VAL A 280 -7.69 -1.03 -15.68
CA VAL A 280 -6.77 -1.21 -16.80
C VAL A 280 -6.01 0.10 -17.01
N ILE A 281 -4.70 0.03 -17.06
CA ILE A 281 -3.80 1.15 -17.30
C ILE A 281 -3.14 0.95 -18.66
N LEU A 282 -3.35 1.89 -19.56
CA LEU A 282 -2.81 1.91 -20.91
C LEU A 282 -1.63 2.88 -20.97
N PHE A 283 -0.55 2.40 -21.54
CA PHE A 283 0.60 3.22 -21.95
C PHE A 283 0.40 3.58 -23.42
N SER A 284 0.13 4.83 -23.71
CA SER A 284 -0.21 5.32 -25.06
C SER A 284 0.84 6.31 -25.57
N ASP A 285 1.26 6.13 -26.81
CA ASP A 285 2.07 7.09 -27.56
C ASP A 285 1.28 7.58 -28.77
N LYS A 286 0.93 8.87 -28.77
CA LYS A 286 0.16 9.50 -29.86
C LYS A 286 -1.12 8.73 -30.23
N GLY A 287 -1.85 8.22 -29.23
CA GLY A 287 -3.05 7.44 -29.40
C GLY A 287 -2.83 5.93 -29.62
N ASN A 288 -1.61 5.50 -29.97
CA ASN A 288 -1.29 4.08 -30.11
C ASN A 288 -1.05 3.44 -28.76
N ILE A 289 -1.76 2.34 -28.45
CA ILE A 289 -1.57 1.62 -27.20
C ILE A 289 -0.35 0.71 -27.31
N ILE A 290 0.72 1.06 -26.57
CA ILE A 290 1.97 0.28 -26.56
C ILE A 290 1.86 -0.89 -25.58
N ARG A 291 1.22 -0.65 -24.43
CA ARG A 291 1.11 -1.65 -23.36
C ARG A 291 -0.16 -1.41 -22.55
N SER A 292 -0.77 -2.50 -22.08
CA SER A 292 -1.93 -2.47 -21.20
C SER A 292 -1.72 -3.41 -20.02
N VAL A 293 -1.92 -2.92 -18.80
CA VAL A 293 -1.63 -3.64 -17.55
C VAL A 293 -2.71 -3.44 -16.51
N ASN A 294 -2.76 -4.34 -15.53
CA ASN A 294 -3.56 -4.17 -14.32
C ASN A 294 -2.82 -3.28 -13.28
N TYR A 295 -3.43 -3.07 -12.11
CA TYR A 295 -2.89 -2.20 -11.06
C TYR A 295 -1.56 -2.69 -10.44
N THR A 296 -1.22 -3.97 -10.57
CA THR A 296 0.06 -4.56 -10.11
C THR A 296 1.09 -4.65 -11.23
N GLY A 297 0.71 -4.33 -12.47
CA GLY A 297 1.53 -4.53 -13.67
C GLY A 297 2.52 -3.41 -13.97
N PHE A 298 2.55 -2.34 -13.20
CA PHE A 298 3.46 -1.22 -13.39
C PHE A 298 4.23 -0.90 -12.12
N SER A 299 5.43 -0.36 -12.29
CA SER A 299 6.25 0.17 -11.22
C SER A 299 6.45 1.68 -11.41
N GLU A 300 6.91 2.35 -10.36
CA GLU A 300 7.33 3.75 -10.42
C GLU A 300 8.26 4.01 -11.61
N LYS A 301 9.25 3.13 -11.81
CA LYS A 301 10.20 3.23 -12.92
C LYS A 301 9.54 3.10 -14.30
N ASP A 302 8.56 2.22 -14.45
CA ASP A 302 7.85 2.07 -15.73
C ASP A 302 7.14 3.36 -16.12
N ILE A 303 6.47 4.02 -15.16
CA ILE A 303 5.78 5.29 -15.39
C ILE A 303 6.77 6.42 -15.69
N THR A 304 7.81 6.55 -14.86
CA THR A 304 8.79 7.65 -15.01
C THR A 304 9.58 7.54 -16.30
N ASP A 305 10.06 6.36 -16.66
CA ASP A 305 10.81 6.16 -17.89
C ASP A 305 9.92 6.38 -19.12
N PHE A 306 8.66 5.93 -19.08
CA PHE A 306 7.72 6.12 -20.17
C PHE A 306 7.34 7.60 -20.36
N LEU A 307 6.92 8.29 -19.32
CA LEU A 307 6.49 9.69 -19.41
C LEU A 307 7.65 10.67 -19.66
N ARG A 308 8.87 10.32 -19.28
CA ARG A 308 10.08 11.10 -19.58
C ARG A 308 10.70 10.76 -20.95
N GLN A 309 10.03 9.95 -21.77
CA GLN A 309 10.50 9.53 -23.09
C GLN A 309 11.87 8.81 -23.07
N LYS A 310 12.20 8.13 -21.98
CA LYS A 310 13.37 7.26 -21.95
C LYS A 310 13.02 5.93 -22.59
N PRO A 311 13.78 5.43 -23.60
CA PRO A 311 13.50 4.14 -24.22
C PRO A 311 13.50 3.05 -23.17
N ALA A 312 12.39 2.32 -23.07
CA ALA A 312 12.30 1.16 -22.17
C ALA A 312 13.31 0.12 -22.63
N LYS A 313 14.30 -0.21 -21.80
CA LYS A 313 15.19 -1.34 -22.05
C LYS A 313 14.34 -2.61 -22.04
N GLY A 314 14.04 -3.16 -23.22
CA GLY A 314 13.47 -4.49 -23.39
C GLY A 314 12.00 -4.59 -23.83
N SER A 315 11.45 -3.66 -24.59
CA SER A 315 10.19 -3.91 -25.32
C SER A 315 10.48 -4.72 -26.57
N VAL A 316 10.33 -6.04 -26.47
CA VAL A 316 10.16 -6.89 -27.67
C VAL A 316 8.74 -6.61 -28.17
N VAL A 317 8.67 -5.94 -29.30
CA VAL A 317 7.44 -5.80 -30.10
C VAL A 317 7.14 -7.18 -30.66
N PHE A 318 5.98 -7.75 -30.34
CA PHE A 318 5.39 -8.89 -31.03
C PHE A 318 4.11 -8.45 -31.72
#